data_f0b9f1d37855bbc8f801a161e1a16910
#
_entry.id   f0b9f1d37855bbc8f801a161e1a16910
#
_cell.length_a   1.000
_cell.length_b   1.000
_cell.length_c   1.000
_cell.angle_alpha   90.00
_cell.angle_beta   90.00
_cell.angle_gamma   90.00
#
_symmetry.space_group_name_H-M   'P 1'
#
loop_
_entity.id
_entity.type
_entity.pdbx_description
1 polymer ?
#
loop_
_entity_poly.entity_id
_entity_poly.type
_entity_poly.pdbx_seq_one_letter_code
_entity_poly.pdbx_strand_id
1 'polypeptide(L)'
;MSNEAHEDIDSIFEYISHDSVKYANETSKNIYSRIYELENAPYLGRFVPELSDKHFRELIYKSYRIVYDISEDSNTIYIHFVVHGKRNFKSFYKSYIKNKF
;
A
#
# COMPACT_ATOMS: atom_id res chain seq x y z
N MET A 1 1.37 -2.86 -10.39
CA MET A 1 1.40 -3.12 -8.94
C MET A 1 2.55 -4.08 -8.64
N SER A 2 3.33 -3.82 -7.62
CA SER A 2 4.51 -4.62 -7.32
C SER A 2 4.17 -6.01 -6.77
N ASN A 3 5.12 -6.95 -6.88
CA ASN A 3 4.97 -8.26 -6.25
C ASN A 3 4.90 -8.13 -4.74
N GLU A 4 5.68 -7.21 -4.16
CA GLU A 4 5.68 -6.94 -2.72
C GLU A 4 4.31 -6.48 -2.23
N ALA A 5 3.62 -5.65 -3.02
CA ALA A 5 2.28 -5.18 -2.65
C ALA A 5 1.28 -6.34 -2.63
N HIS A 6 1.33 -7.22 -3.63
CA HIS A 6 0.47 -8.41 -3.65
C HIS A 6 0.77 -9.33 -2.47
N GLU A 7 2.04 -9.56 -2.19
CA GLU A 7 2.47 -10.39 -1.06
C GLU A 7 2.04 -9.78 0.27
N ASP A 8 2.11 -8.47 0.38
CA ASP A 8 1.65 -7.76 1.58
C ASP A 8 0.18 -8.00 1.84
N ILE A 9 -0.65 -7.89 0.79
CA ILE A 9 -2.09 -8.10 0.92
C ILE A 9 -2.38 -9.56 1.26
N ASP A 10 -1.66 -10.50 0.64
CA ASP A 10 -1.79 -11.91 0.96
C ASP A 10 -1.42 -12.20 2.41
N SER A 11 -0.37 -11.57 2.91
CA SER A 11 0.05 -11.72 4.31
C SER A 11 -0.99 -11.17 5.28
N ILE A 12 -1.59 -10.03 4.94
CA ILE A 12 -2.68 -9.43 5.73
C ILE A 12 -3.86 -10.39 5.76
N PHE A 13 -4.24 -10.94 4.61
CA PHE A 13 -5.31 -11.91 4.52
C PHE A 13 -5.04 -13.11 5.41
N GLU A 14 -3.85 -13.68 5.30
CA GLU A 14 -3.48 -14.88 6.05
C GLU A 14 -3.53 -14.61 7.56
N TYR A 15 -3.00 -13.48 8.00
CA TYR A 15 -3.02 -13.10 9.40
C TYR A 15 -4.45 -12.98 9.95
N ILE A 16 -5.33 -12.28 9.23
CA ILE A 16 -6.70 -12.07 9.66
C ILE A 16 -7.49 -13.38 9.61
N SER A 17 -7.20 -14.25 8.64
CA SER A 17 -7.94 -15.50 8.45
C SER A 17 -7.80 -16.47 9.63
N HIS A 18 -6.78 -16.31 10.46
CA HIS A 18 -6.65 -17.10 11.68
C HIS A 18 -7.83 -16.88 12.62
N ASP A 19 -8.40 -15.69 12.63
CA ASP A 19 -9.56 -15.35 13.45
C ASP A 19 -10.87 -15.40 12.65
N SER A 20 -10.85 -14.95 11.40
CA SER A 20 -12.06 -14.86 10.59
C SER A 20 -11.71 -14.83 9.11
N VAL A 21 -12.05 -15.89 8.39
CA VAL A 21 -11.88 -15.95 6.93
C VAL A 21 -12.78 -14.91 6.26
N LYS A 22 -14.00 -14.74 6.77
CA LYS A 22 -14.93 -13.75 6.23
C LYS A 22 -14.34 -12.34 6.31
N TYR A 23 -13.82 -11.97 7.45
CA TYR A 23 -13.23 -10.64 7.65
C TYR A 23 -11.97 -10.47 6.80
N ALA A 24 -11.17 -11.54 6.65
CA ALA A 24 -9.98 -11.51 5.78
C ALA A 24 -10.37 -11.24 4.33
N ASN A 25 -11.42 -11.88 3.84
CA ASN A 25 -11.93 -11.65 2.49
C ASN A 25 -12.40 -10.21 2.30
N GLU A 26 -13.15 -9.68 3.25
CA GLU A 26 -13.64 -8.31 3.19
C GLU A 26 -12.51 -7.30 3.20
N THR A 27 -11.50 -7.52 4.04
CA THR A 27 -10.36 -6.61 4.14
C THR A 27 -9.55 -6.59 2.84
N SER A 28 -9.24 -7.76 2.29
CA SER A 28 -8.51 -7.84 1.01
C SER A 28 -9.27 -7.17 -0.11
N LYS A 29 -10.56 -7.47 -0.22
CA LYS A 29 -11.42 -6.88 -1.24
C LYS A 29 -11.46 -5.36 -1.13
N ASN A 30 -11.57 -4.85 0.09
CA ASN A 30 -11.67 -3.41 0.31
C ASN A 30 -10.33 -2.69 0.06
N ILE A 31 -9.20 -3.35 0.35
CA ILE A 31 -7.89 -2.78 0.01
C ILE A 31 -7.76 -2.66 -1.51
N TYR A 32 -8.10 -3.69 -2.26
CA TYR A 32 -8.07 -3.63 -3.72
C TYR A 32 -9.03 -2.57 -4.26
N SER A 33 -10.23 -2.44 -3.68
CA SER A 33 -11.19 -1.42 -4.08
C SER A 33 -10.64 -0.01 -3.87
N ARG A 34 -9.94 0.23 -2.76
CA ARG A 34 -9.29 1.52 -2.53
C ARG A 34 -8.22 1.80 -3.59
N ILE A 35 -7.46 0.79 -3.96
CA ILE A 35 -6.45 0.93 -5.00
C ILE A 35 -7.09 1.32 -6.33
N TYR A 36 -8.21 0.68 -6.68
CA TYR A 36 -8.91 1.01 -7.93
C TYR A 36 -9.44 2.43 -7.97
N GLU A 37 -9.74 3.03 -6.84
CA GLU A 37 -10.17 4.43 -6.79
C GLU A 37 -9.12 5.38 -7.37
N LEU A 38 -7.85 4.99 -7.32
CA LEU A 38 -6.76 5.81 -7.84
C LEU A 38 -6.79 5.96 -9.36
N GLU A 39 -7.45 5.08 -10.08
CA GLU A 39 -7.59 5.19 -11.54
C GLU A 39 -8.25 6.51 -11.93
N ASN A 40 -9.26 6.93 -11.16
CA ASN A 40 -10.01 8.15 -11.45
C ASN A 40 -9.55 9.34 -10.59
N ALA A 41 -8.77 9.08 -9.56
CA ALA A 41 -8.32 10.12 -8.63
C ALA A 41 -6.88 9.81 -8.16
N PRO A 42 -5.89 9.96 -9.05
CA PRO A 42 -4.51 9.56 -8.71
C PRO A 42 -3.90 10.37 -7.57
N TYR A 43 -4.38 11.58 -7.32
CA TYR A 43 -3.86 12.43 -6.24
C TYR A 43 -4.68 12.31 -4.95
N LEU A 44 -5.52 11.28 -4.85
CA LEU A 44 -6.36 11.05 -3.67
C LEU A 44 -5.55 10.84 -2.39
N GLY A 45 -4.41 10.16 -2.49
CA GLY A 45 -3.52 9.93 -1.36
C GLY A 45 -2.70 11.16 -1.01
N ARG A 46 -2.21 11.21 0.23
CA ARG A 46 -1.34 12.29 0.71
C ARG A 46 0.12 11.90 0.55
N PHE A 47 1.01 12.87 0.62
CA PHE A 47 2.43 12.56 0.70
C PHE A 47 2.72 11.82 2.00
N VAL A 48 3.66 10.87 1.95
CA VAL A 48 4.03 10.07 3.13
C VAL A 48 4.76 10.98 4.12
N PRO A 49 4.21 11.16 5.33
CA PRO A 49 4.78 12.13 6.28
C PRO A 49 6.22 11.83 6.71
N GLU A 50 6.59 10.55 6.78
CA GLU A 50 7.92 10.13 7.24
C GLU A 50 9.01 10.37 6.20
N LEU A 51 8.63 10.64 4.95
CA LEU A 51 9.59 10.81 3.87
C LEU A 51 9.67 12.27 3.45
N SER A 52 10.90 12.78 3.32
CA SER A 52 11.11 14.12 2.78
C SER A 52 10.92 14.14 1.26
N ASP A 53 11.05 12.98 0.63
CA ASP A 53 10.85 12.81 -0.80
C ASP A 53 9.37 12.89 -1.14
N LYS A 54 8.99 13.88 -1.94
CA LYS A 54 7.61 14.09 -2.37
C LYS A 54 7.21 13.21 -3.55
N HIS A 55 7.85 12.07 -3.67
CA HIS A 55 7.58 11.10 -4.73
C HIS A 55 6.48 10.12 -4.34
N PHE A 56 6.46 9.75 -3.06
CA PHE A 56 5.56 8.71 -2.57
C PHE A 56 4.33 9.30 -1.91
N ARG A 57 3.19 8.74 -2.26
CA ARG A 57 1.91 9.04 -1.62
C ARG A 57 1.40 7.81 -0.91
N GLU A 58 0.49 8.01 0.01
CA GLU A 58 -0.17 6.91 0.69
C GLU A 58 -1.68 7.11 0.71
N LEU A 59 -2.39 6.02 0.52
CA LEU A 59 -3.83 5.97 0.64
C LEU A 59 -4.14 5.13 1.88
N ILE A 60 -4.98 5.66 2.76
CA ILE A 60 -5.27 5.00 4.04
C ILE A 60 -6.53 4.16 3.90
N TYR A 61 -6.47 2.93 4.37
CA TYR A 61 -7.64 2.08 4.55
C TYR A 61 -7.59 1.49 5.96
N LYS A 62 -8.45 1.98 6.86
CA LYS A 62 -8.45 1.59 8.29
C LYS A 62 -7.04 1.76 8.86
N SER A 63 -6.43 0.66 9.33
CA SER A 63 -5.08 0.69 9.91
C SER A 63 -3.97 0.45 8.90
N TYR A 64 -4.29 0.36 7.61
CA TYR A 64 -3.32 0.03 6.58
C TYR A 64 -2.97 1.25 5.74
N ARG A 65 -1.72 1.29 5.30
CA ARG A 65 -1.19 2.34 4.45
C ARG A 65 -0.82 1.71 3.11
N ILE A 66 -1.41 2.21 2.04
CA ILE A 66 -1.15 1.76 0.67
C ILE A 66 -0.23 2.80 0.04
N VAL A 67 1.02 2.43 -0.18
CA VAL A 67 2.05 3.38 -0.65
C VAL A 67 2.24 3.24 -2.15
N TYR A 68 2.17 4.38 -2.85
CA TYR A 68 2.21 4.39 -4.31
C TYR A 68 2.93 5.65 -4.80
N ASP A 69 3.29 5.63 -6.08
CA ASP A 69 3.73 6.84 -6.78
C ASP A 69 3.02 6.95 -8.13
N ILE A 70 3.18 8.11 -8.74
CA ILE A 70 2.56 8.43 -10.01
C ILE A 70 3.68 8.73 -11.00
N SER A 71 3.71 7.99 -12.10
CA SER A 71 4.59 8.30 -13.21
C SER A 71 3.82 9.21 -14.17
N GLU A 72 4.13 10.49 -14.15
CA GLU A 72 3.43 11.48 -14.98
C GLU A 72 3.67 11.26 -16.46
N ASP A 73 4.88 10.81 -16.81
CA ASP A 73 5.24 10.56 -18.20
C ASP A 73 4.41 9.46 -18.84
N SER A 74 4.14 8.39 -18.09
CA SER A 74 3.37 7.25 -18.60
C SER A 74 1.93 7.27 -18.10
N ASN A 75 1.56 8.26 -17.30
CA ASN A 75 0.22 8.36 -16.69
C ASN A 75 -0.14 7.07 -15.94
N THR A 76 0.83 6.51 -15.22
CA THR A 76 0.72 5.22 -14.56
C THR A 76 0.87 5.38 -13.07
N ILE A 77 0.03 4.66 -12.31
CA ILE A 77 0.14 4.58 -10.86
C ILE A 77 0.79 3.25 -10.52
N TYR A 78 1.80 3.29 -9.66
CA TYR A 78 2.51 2.09 -9.25
C TYR A 78 2.36 1.90 -7.75
N ILE A 79 1.74 0.79 -7.35
CA ILE A 79 1.57 0.45 -5.93
C ILE A 79 2.81 -0.31 -5.48
N HIS A 80 3.53 0.24 -4.51
CA HIS A 80 4.80 -0.30 -4.05
C HIS A 80 4.64 -1.32 -2.93
N PHE A 81 3.88 -0.98 -1.89
CA PHE A 81 3.67 -1.90 -0.77
C PHE A 81 2.47 -1.46 0.06
N VAL A 82 2.01 -2.38 0.91
CA VAL A 82 0.91 -2.14 1.85
C VAL A 82 1.42 -2.51 3.23
N VAL A 83 1.29 -1.62 4.20
CA VAL A 83 1.85 -1.82 5.52
C VAL A 83 0.86 -1.40 6.59
N HIS A 84 0.86 -2.10 7.72
CA HIS A 84 0.06 -1.71 8.87
C HIS A 84 0.63 -0.40 9.44
N GLY A 85 -0.26 0.55 9.76
CA GLY A 85 0.15 1.88 10.20
C GLY A 85 0.94 1.90 11.51
N LYS A 86 0.86 0.84 12.31
CA LYS A 86 1.61 0.73 13.57
C LYS A 86 3.04 0.22 13.38
N ARG A 87 3.39 -0.26 12.20
CA ARG A 87 4.76 -0.70 11.94
C ARG A 87 5.70 0.49 11.85
N ASN A 88 6.97 0.26 12.15
CA ASN A 88 8.00 1.26 11.96
C ASN A 88 8.19 1.50 10.46
N PHE A 89 7.56 2.54 9.96
CA PHE A 89 7.54 2.81 8.52
C PHE A 89 8.94 3.04 7.97
N LYS A 90 9.76 3.80 8.66
CA LYS A 90 11.11 4.10 8.18
C LYS A 90 11.96 2.85 8.01
N SER A 91 11.86 1.93 8.97
CA SER A 91 12.57 0.67 8.92
C SER A 91 12.07 -0.18 7.75
N PHE A 92 10.76 -0.25 7.59
CA PHE A 92 10.13 -0.98 6.49
C PHE A 92 10.54 -0.41 5.13
N TYR A 93 10.51 0.92 5.01
CA TYR A 93 10.87 1.60 3.77
C TYR A 93 12.34 1.39 3.41
N LYS A 94 13.24 1.44 4.38
CA LYS A 94 14.66 1.17 4.16
C LYS A 94 14.88 -0.24 3.61
N SER A 95 14.20 -1.23 4.19
CA SER A 95 14.26 -2.61 3.73
C SER A 95 13.75 -2.74 2.31
N TYR A 96 12.64 -2.09 2.01
CA TYR A 96 12.05 -2.09 0.67
C TYR A 96 13.01 -1.52 -0.37
N ILE A 97 13.58 -0.35 -0.09
CA ILE A 97 14.50 0.32 -1.00
C ILE A 97 15.78 -0.51 -1.21
N LYS A 98 16.30 -1.09 -0.13
CA LYS A 98 17.49 -1.94 -0.19
C LYS A 98 17.28 -3.14 -1.11
N ASN A 99 16.10 -3.75 -1.07
CA ASN A 99 15.78 -4.91 -1.91
C ASN A 99 15.50 -4.54 -3.36
N LYS A 100 15.17 -3.27 -3.64
CA LYS A 100 14.89 -2.78 -4.99
C LYS A 100 16.16 -2.37 -5.73
N PHE A 101 17.13 -1.87 -5.02
CA PHE A 101 18.35 -1.31 -5.55
C PHE A 101 19.55 -1.95 -4.88
#